data_99b70a422aacd9ece42069c23352c506
#
_entry.id   99b70a422aacd9ece42069c23352c506
#
_cell.length_a   1.000
_cell.length_b   1.000
_cell.length_c   1.000
_cell.angle_alpha   90.00
_cell.angle_beta   90.00
_cell.angle_gamma   90.00
#
_symmetry.space_group_name_H-M   'P 1'
#
loop_
_entity.id
_entity.type
_entity.pdbx_description
1 polymer ?
#
loop_
_entity_poly.entity_id
_entity_poly.type
_entity_poly.pdbx_seq_one_letter_code
_entity_poly.pdbx_strand_id
1 'polypeptide(L)'
;MRHRKTGRRFSRDSAHRQAMFSNMASSLIKHEQIVTTLAKAKDLRRVMDKYITLAKRGDLNSRRMAAARLRDEAMVKKLFDVLGPRYKERNGGYTRVLKAGFRYGDSAPRAVIELVDRDESAKGADDLARVAAERESEATAT
;
A
#
# COMPACT_ATOMS: atom_id res chain seq x y z
N MET A 1 -18.41 -8.23 25.77
CA MET A 1 -18.09 -6.89 25.20
C MET A 1 -16.72 -6.88 24.51
N ARG A 2 -16.60 -6.28 23.34
CA ARG A 2 -15.33 -6.22 22.58
C ARG A 2 -14.71 -4.82 22.66
N HIS A 3 -14.38 -4.37 23.84
CA HIS A 3 -13.72 -3.07 24.02
C HIS A 3 -12.33 -3.08 23.39
N ARG A 4 -11.99 -2.03 22.63
CA ARG A 4 -10.68 -1.79 21.97
C ARG A 4 -10.22 -2.88 21.00
N LYS A 5 -11.07 -3.85 20.67
CA LYS A 5 -10.78 -4.85 19.62
C LYS A 5 -11.27 -4.31 18.27
N THR A 6 -10.35 -3.93 17.44
CA THR A 6 -10.63 -3.36 16.12
C THR A 6 -10.11 -4.27 15.02
N GLY A 7 -10.68 -4.15 13.83
CA GLY A 7 -10.29 -4.93 12.66
C GLY A 7 -11.21 -6.13 12.40
N ARG A 8 -11.24 -6.52 11.14
CA ARG A 8 -12.01 -7.68 10.65
C ARG A 8 -11.12 -8.92 10.62
N ARG A 9 -11.71 -10.10 10.78
CA ARG A 9 -10.97 -11.37 10.71
C ARG A 9 -10.66 -11.81 9.28
N PHE A 10 -11.50 -11.47 8.31
CA PHE A 10 -11.39 -11.88 6.91
C PHE A 10 -11.30 -13.41 6.70
N SER A 11 -11.92 -14.18 7.59
CA SER A 11 -11.85 -15.65 7.59
C SER A 11 -10.40 -16.18 7.52
N ARG A 12 -9.47 -15.49 8.16
CA ARG A 12 -8.03 -15.80 8.18
C ARG A 12 -7.52 -15.90 9.61
N ASP A 13 -6.49 -16.70 9.81
CA ASP A 13 -5.72 -16.69 11.05
C ASP A 13 -4.91 -15.39 11.19
N SER A 14 -4.29 -15.20 12.33
CA SER A 14 -3.54 -13.97 12.63
C SER A 14 -2.34 -13.79 11.69
N ALA A 15 -1.58 -14.85 11.45
CA ALA A 15 -0.38 -14.79 10.62
C ALA A 15 -0.72 -14.49 9.15
N HIS A 16 -1.70 -15.18 8.60
CA HIS A 16 -2.18 -14.96 7.23
C HIS A 16 -2.73 -13.54 7.04
N ARG A 17 -3.51 -13.03 8.01
CA ARG A 17 -4.03 -11.66 7.95
C ARG A 17 -2.91 -10.62 8.01
N GLN A 18 -1.91 -10.84 8.84
CA GLN A 18 -0.74 -9.95 8.92
C GLN A 18 0.04 -9.93 7.60
N ALA A 19 0.30 -11.10 7.00
CA ALA A 19 0.95 -11.21 5.70
C ALA A 19 0.14 -10.53 4.59
N MET A 20 -1.17 -10.70 4.58
CA MET A 20 -2.05 -10.02 3.62
C MET A 20 -1.92 -8.50 3.69
N PHE A 21 -1.97 -7.92 4.88
CA PHE A 21 -1.84 -6.47 5.04
C PHE A 21 -0.43 -5.97 4.77
N SER A 22 0.60 -6.75 5.07
CA SER A 22 1.99 -6.44 4.70
C SER A 22 2.13 -6.32 3.17
N ASN A 23 1.66 -7.31 2.43
CA ASN A 23 1.69 -7.30 0.98
C ASN A 23 0.87 -6.16 0.37
N MET A 24 -0.32 -5.91 0.91
CA MET A 24 -1.16 -4.79 0.45
C MET A 24 -0.50 -3.43 0.73
N ALA A 25 0.15 -3.28 1.88
CA ALA A 25 0.88 -2.06 2.23
C ALA A 25 2.07 -1.83 1.29
N SER A 26 2.86 -2.87 1.00
CA SER A 26 3.95 -2.80 0.02
C SER A 26 3.43 -2.39 -1.36
N SER A 27 2.35 -2.99 -1.83
CA SER A 27 1.71 -2.62 -3.10
C SER A 27 1.22 -1.17 -3.11
N LEU A 28 0.64 -0.70 -2.00
CA LEU A 28 0.17 0.69 -1.90
C LEU A 28 1.33 1.68 -1.86
N ILE A 29 2.44 1.36 -1.21
CA ILE A 29 3.66 2.18 -1.23
C ILE A 29 4.24 2.23 -2.64
N LYS A 30 4.26 1.11 -3.35
CA LYS A 30 4.82 1.00 -4.69
C LYS A 30 4.02 1.81 -5.71
N HIS A 31 2.74 1.54 -5.82
CA HIS A 31 1.86 2.08 -6.86
C HIS A 31 1.08 3.34 -6.44
N GLU A 32 1.13 3.69 -5.16
CA GLU A 32 0.42 4.81 -4.53
C GLU A 32 -1.11 4.79 -4.68
N GLN A 33 -1.64 3.85 -5.45
CA GLN A 33 -3.08 3.58 -5.62
C GLN A 33 -3.29 2.10 -5.95
N ILE A 34 -4.17 1.43 -5.21
CA ILE A 34 -4.57 0.04 -5.48
C ILE A 34 -6.09 -0.14 -5.41
N VAL A 35 -6.60 -1.15 -6.09
CA VAL A 35 -8.01 -1.54 -6.07
C VAL A 35 -8.16 -2.82 -5.25
N THR A 36 -9.08 -2.83 -4.31
CA THR A 36 -9.35 -4.00 -3.46
C THR A 36 -10.81 -4.00 -2.99
N THR A 37 -11.19 -4.92 -2.12
CA THR A 37 -12.53 -4.90 -1.51
C THR A 37 -12.63 -3.76 -0.49
N LEU A 38 -13.82 -3.17 -0.36
CA LEU A 38 -14.08 -2.05 0.53
C LEU A 38 -13.67 -2.34 1.98
N ALA A 39 -13.95 -3.55 2.48
CA ALA A 39 -13.59 -3.95 3.84
C ALA A 39 -12.08 -3.96 4.07
N LYS A 40 -11.30 -4.53 3.12
CA LYS A 40 -9.84 -4.55 3.18
C LYS A 40 -9.24 -3.13 3.09
N ALA A 41 -9.77 -2.31 2.18
CA ALA A 41 -9.32 -0.92 2.05
C ALA A 41 -9.51 -0.12 3.35
N LYS A 42 -10.66 -0.27 4.00
CA LYS A 42 -10.94 0.40 5.28
C LYS A 42 -9.99 -0.01 6.41
N ASP A 43 -9.64 -1.29 6.49
CA ASP A 43 -8.72 -1.77 7.53
C ASP A 43 -7.25 -1.44 7.19
N LEU A 44 -6.90 -1.44 5.90
CA LEU A 44 -5.55 -1.06 5.43
C LEU A 44 -5.17 0.39 5.81
N ARG A 45 -6.12 1.31 5.87
CA ARG A 45 -5.87 2.70 6.31
C ARG A 45 -5.10 2.76 7.62
N ARG A 46 -5.54 2.01 8.63
CA ARG A 46 -4.88 1.98 9.95
C ARG A 46 -3.46 1.44 9.90
N VAL A 47 -3.23 0.48 9.03
CA VAL A 47 -1.91 -0.11 8.81
C VAL A 47 -0.99 0.94 8.18
N MET A 48 -1.47 1.63 7.14
CA MET A 48 -0.70 2.68 6.47
C MET A 48 -0.41 3.88 7.36
N ASP A 49 -1.37 4.31 8.17
CA ASP A 49 -1.16 5.41 9.12
C ASP A 49 0.00 5.12 10.09
N LYS A 50 0.15 3.86 10.53
CA LYS A 50 1.27 3.44 11.36
C LYS A 50 2.61 3.50 10.62
N TYR A 51 2.66 3.01 9.38
CA TYR A 51 3.88 3.05 8.57
C TYR A 51 4.33 4.47 8.26
N ILE A 52 3.40 5.34 7.88
CA ILE A 52 3.72 6.75 7.60
C ILE A 52 4.17 7.47 8.88
N THR A 53 3.57 7.17 10.03
CA THR A 53 4.02 7.71 11.31
C THR A 53 5.44 7.28 11.64
N LEU A 54 5.81 6.01 11.41
CA LEU A 54 7.19 5.54 11.55
C LEU A 54 8.14 6.26 10.60
N ALA A 55 7.74 6.45 9.35
CA ALA A 55 8.53 7.16 8.35
C ALA A 55 8.76 8.63 8.72
N LYS A 56 7.77 9.30 9.29
CA LYS A 56 7.88 10.69 9.76
C LYS A 56 8.86 10.84 10.93
N ARG A 57 8.97 9.83 11.81
CA ARG A 57 9.98 9.81 12.87
C ARG A 57 11.40 9.73 12.31
N GLY A 58 11.61 8.88 11.30
CA GLY A 58 12.85 8.76 10.55
C GLY A 58 14.03 8.15 11.33
N ASP A 59 13.85 7.74 12.59
CA ASP A 59 14.90 7.14 13.40
C ASP A 59 15.20 5.68 12.98
N LEU A 60 16.37 5.19 13.35
CA LEU A 60 16.82 3.83 13.01
C LEU A 60 15.88 2.76 13.54
N ASN A 61 15.36 2.95 14.75
CA ASN A 61 14.42 2.00 15.35
C ASN A 61 13.11 1.92 14.55
N SER A 62 12.54 3.06 14.14
CA SER A 62 11.35 3.11 13.29
C SER A 62 11.58 2.42 11.95
N ARG A 63 12.75 2.60 11.33
CA ARG A 63 13.13 1.93 10.07
C ARG A 63 13.21 0.41 10.27
N ARG A 64 13.83 -0.08 11.34
CA ARG A 64 13.89 -1.51 11.66
C ARG A 64 12.50 -2.10 11.89
N MET A 65 11.62 -1.40 12.62
CA MET A 65 10.24 -1.84 12.85
C MET A 65 9.43 -1.92 11.54
N ALA A 66 9.57 -0.96 10.65
CA ALA A 66 8.91 -0.99 9.34
C ALA A 66 9.45 -2.13 8.48
N ALA A 67 10.77 -2.33 8.41
CA ALA A 67 11.40 -3.39 7.65
C ALA A 67 10.96 -4.79 8.12
N ALA A 68 10.89 -5.02 9.42
CA ALA A 68 10.44 -6.28 9.99
C ALA A 68 8.99 -6.64 9.61
N ARG A 69 8.15 -5.64 9.39
CA ARG A 69 6.73 -5.85 9.05
C ARG A 69 6.48 -5.88 7.53
N LEU A 70 7.09 -4.97 6.76
CA LEU A 70 6.93 -4.90 5.29
C LEU A 70 7.68 -6.02 4.58
N ARG A 71 8.87 -6.40 5.07
CA ARG A 71 9.74 -7.43 4.49
C ARG A 71 10.15 -7.15 3.03
N ASP A 72 10.16 -5.88 2.63
CA ASP A 72 10.51 -5.41 1.30
C ASP A 72 11.37 -4.16 1.45
N GLU A 73 12.67 -4.28 1.23
CA GLU A 73 13.64 -3.20 1.45
C GLU A 73 13.43 -2.02 0.52
N ALA A 74 13.04 -2.27 -0.73
CA ALA A 74 12.78 -1.21 -1.70
C ALA A 74 11.59 -0.34 -1.26
N MET A 75 10.54 -0.98 -0.74
CA MET A 75 9.37 -0.27 -0.23
C MET A 75 9.65 0.45 1.08
N VAL A 76 10.47 -0.12 1.95
CA VAL A 76 10.96 0.57 3.16
C VAL A 76 11.77 1.80 2.76
N LYS A 77 12.64 1.70 1.77
CA LYS A 77 13.40 2.85 1.27
C LYS A 77 12.47 3.94 0.75
N LYS A 78 11.53 3.62 -0.13
CA LYS A 78 10.54 4.57 -0.65
C LYS A 78 9.71 5.20 0.47
N LEU A 79 9.30 4.41 1.46
CA LEU A 79 8.52 4.87 2.60
C LEU A 79 9.25 5.97 3.39
N PHE A 80 10.54 5.79 3.69
CA PHE A 80 11.33 6.73 4.49
C PHE A 80 11.89 7.89 3.68
N ASP A 81 12.32 7.65 2.44
CA ASP A 81 13.00 8.66 1.63
C ASP A 81 12.01 9.57 0.87
N VAL A 82 10.84 9.06 0.51
CA VAL A 82 9.83 9.78 -0.30
C VAL A 82 8.59 10.12 0.51
N LEU A 83 7.92 9.13 1.09
CA LEU A 83 6.63 9.34 1.77
C LEU A 83 6.78 10.04 3.12
N GLY A 84 7.83 9.74 3.89
CA GLY A 84 8.10 10.41 5.15
C GLY A 84 8.18 11.93 5.01
N PRO A 85 9.08 12.46 4.15
CA PRO A 85 9.15 13.89 3.86
C PRO A 85 7.87 14.49 3.30
N ARG A 86 7.19 13.76 2.38
CA ARG A 86 5.94 14.22 1.76
C ARG A 86 4.85 14.53 2.79
N TYR A 87 4.71 13.68 3.81
CA TYR A 87 3.66 13.82 4.83
C TYR A 87 4.11 14.46 6.13
N LYS A 88 5.30 15.03 6.18
CA LYS A 88 5.87 15.60 7.41
C LYS A 88 4.94 16.61 8.08
N GLU A 89 4.33 17.48 7.29
CA GLU A 89 3.44 18.56 7.76
C GLU A 89 1.98 18.09 7.94
N ARG A 90 1.63 16.90 7.48
CA ARG A 90 0.25 16.37 7.58
C ARG A 90 0.07 15.58 8.88
N ASN A 91 -0.90 15.94 9.69
CA ASN A 91 -1.20 15.32 10.97
C ASN A 91 -2.26 14.22 10.87
N GLY A 92 -2.00 13.17 10.09
CA GLY A 92 -2.94 12.06 9.88
C GLY A 92 -3.73 12.15 8.57
N GLY A 93 -4.59 11.16 8.32
CA GLY A 93 -5.39 11.13 7.09
C GLY A 93 -4.57 11.01 5.83
N TYR A 94 -3.58 10.10 5.82
CA TYR A 94 -2.64 9.95 4.70
C TYR A 94 -3.21 9.17 3.52
N THR A 95 -4.32 8.48 3.71
CA THR A 95 -4.96 7.65 2.69
C THR A 95 -6.41 8.04 2.48
N ARG A 96 -6.89 7.84 1.25
CA ARG A 96 -8.28 8.05 0.86
C ARG A 96 -8.85 6.74 0.32
N VAL A 97 -10.09 6.43 0.69
CA VAL A 97 -10.82 5.26 0.17
C VAL A 97 -12.03 5.74 -0.61
N LEU A 98 -12.10 5.36 -1.88
CA LEU A 98 -13.19 5.69 -2.79
C LEU A 98 -13.93 4.40 -3.17
N LYS A 99 -15.26 4.40 -3.09
CA LYS A 99 -16.07 3.26 -3.54
C LYS A 99 -15.98 3.12 -5.07
N ALA A 100 -15.79 1.90 -5.56
CA ALA A 100 -15.58 1.60 -6.97
C ALA A 100 -16.51 0.48 -7.49
N GLY A 101 -17.78 0.55 -7.09
CA GLY A 101 -18.80 -0.42 -7.54
C GLY A 101 -18.61 -1.80 -6.92
N PHE A 102 -18.99 -2.82 -7.70
CA PHE A 102 -19.01 -4.21 -7.26
C PHE A 102 -18.14 -5.08 -8.17
N ARG A 103 -17.61 -6.16 -7.62
CA ARG A 103 -16.83 -7.13 -8.38
C ARG A 103 -17.73 -8.04 -9.17
N TYR A 104 -17.39 -8.27 -10.45
CA TYR A 104 -18.09 -9.25 -11.28
C TYR A 104 -17.94 -10.66 -10.68
N GLY A 105 -19.02 -11.42 -10.67
CA GLY A 105 -19.08 -12.77 -10.17
C GLY A 105 -19.71 -12.87 -8.78
N ASP A 106 -19.09 -12.30 -7.74
CA ASP A 106 -19.55 -12.40 -6.35
C ASP A 106 -20.18 -11.11 -5.79
N SER A 107 -20.28 -10.07 -6.61
CA SER A 107 -20.83 -8.76 -6.22
C SER A 107 -20.19 -8.14 -4.96
N ALA A 108 -18.96 -8.51 -4.64
CA ALA A 108 -18.26 -7.94 -3.51
C ALA A 108 -18.01 -6.43 -3.72
N PRO A 109 -18.30 -5.56 -2.74
CA PRO A 109 -18.06 -4.13 -2.87
C PRO A 109 -16.57 -3.86 -3.03
N ARG A 110 -16.20 -3.12 -4.06
CA ARG A 110 -14.84 -2.71 -4.39
C ARG A 110 -14.56 -1.29 -3.92
N ALA A 111 -13.31 -1.01 -3.68
CA ALA A 111 -12.82 0.33 -3.40
C ALA A 111 -11.44 0.54 -3.99
N VAL A 112 -11.17 1.79 -4.32
CA VAL A 112 -9.83 2.29 -4.59
C VAL A 112 -9.31 2.87 -3.28
N ILE A 113 -8.12 2.44 -2.85
CA ILE A 113 -7.38 3.12 -1.79
C ILE A 113 -6.15 3.76 -2.41
N GLU A 114 -5.93 5.03 -2.08
CA GLU A 114 -4.83 5.82 -2.60
C GLU A 114 -4.18 6.66 -1.51
N LEU A 115 -2.93 7.00 -1.72
CA LEU A 115 -2.23 7.99 -0.91
C LEU A 115 -2.72 9.39 -1.30
N VAL A 116 -2.96 10.25 -0.31
CA VAL A 116 -3.26 11.66 -0.56
C VAL A 116 -2.01 12.33 -1.15
N ASP A 117 -2.19 13.17 -2.15
CA ASP A 117 -1.07 13.78 -2.91
C ASP A 117 -0.16 12.72 -3.56
N ARG A 118 -0.77 11.66 -4.11
CA ARG A 118 -0.06 10.57 -4.76
C ARG A 118 0.69 11.02 -6.02
N ASP A 119 1.76 10.31 -6.34
CA ASP A 119 2.41 10.38 -7.64
C ASP A 119 1.63 9.53 -8.66
N GLU A 120 1.03 10.17 -9.65
CA GLU A 120 0.24 9.48 -10.67
C GLU A 120 1.08 8.57 -11.56
N SER A 121 2.35 8.89 -11.74
CA SER A 121 3.30 8.10 -12.55
C SER A 121 3.73 6.79 -11.89
N ALA A 122 3.58 6.68 -10.58
CA ALA A 122 3.96 5.48 -9.82
C ALA A 122 3.08 4.27 -10.15
N LYS A 123 1.82 4.50 -10.55
CA LYS A 123 0.88 3.43 -10.86
C LYS A 123 1.22 2.76 -12.18
N GLY A 124 1.51 1.46 -12.13
CA GLY A 124 1.82 0.67 -13.32
C GLY A 124 3.19 0.95 -13.95
N ALA A 125 4.07 1.67 -13.29
CA ALA A 125 5.40 2.01 -13.79
C ALA A 125 6.20 0.76 -14.22
N ASP A 126 6.11 -0.33 -13.45
CA ASP A 126 6.79 -1.58 -13.79
C ASP A 126 6.25 -2.24 -15.05
N ASP A 127 4.93 -2.21 -15.25
CA ASP A 127 4.31 -2.78 -16.45
C ASP A 127 4.69 -1.97 -17.69
N LEU A 128 4.72 -0.65 -17.56
CA LEU A 128 5.18 0.22 -18.64
C LEU A 128 6.65 -0.02 -18.97
N ALA A 129 7.51 -0.17 -17.96
CA ALA A 129 8.92 -0.47 -18.16
C ALA A 129 9.12 -1.85 -18.83
N ARG A 130 8.36 -2.87 -18.42
CA ARG A 130 8.40 -4.19 -19.02
C ARG A 130 8.00 -4.14 -20.51
N VAL A 131 6.88 -3.49 -20.81
CA VAL A 131 6.40 -3.35 -22.22
C VAL A 131 7.40 -2.57 -23.06
N ALA A 132 8.04 -1.55 -22.50
CA ALA A 132 9.09 -0.81 -23.21
C ALA A 132 10.30 -1.71 -23.52
N ALA A 133 10.76 -2.49 -22.54
CA ALA A 133 11.88 -3.42 -22.72
C ALA A 133 11.56 -4.53 -23.74
N GLU A 134 10.34 -5.06 -23.73
CA GLU A 134 9.88 -6.04 -24.73
C GLU A 134 9.91 -5.47 -26.14
N ARG A 135 9.42 -4.23 -26.34
CA ARG A 135 9.47 -3.54 -27.64
C ARG A 135 10.89 -3.27 -28.14
N GLU A 136 11.79 -2.88 -27.24
CA GLU A 136 13.20 -2.68 -27.56
C GLU A 136 13.87 -4.00 -27.99
N SER A 137 13.58 -5.10 -27.29
CA SER A 137 14.11 -6.42 -27.64
C SER A 137 13.61 -6.92 -28.99
N GLU A 138 12.35 -6.68 -29.34
CA GLU A 138 11.77 -7.00 -30.63
C GLU A 138 12.39 -6.16 -31.77
N ALA A 139 12.63 -4.86 -31.51
CA ALA A 139 13.25 -3.96 -32.47
C ALA A 139 14.73 -4.31 -32.78
N THR A 140 15.43 -4.89 -31.80
CA THR A 140 16.83 -5.34 -31.98
C THR A 140 16.96 -6.72 -32.58
N ALA A 141 15.87 -7.51 -32.61
CA ALA A 141 15.84 -8.85 -33.22
C ALA A 141 15.48 -8.88 -34.72
N THR A 142 15.17 -7.72 -35.29
CA THR A 142 14.85 -7.55 -36.75
C THR A 142 16.00 -6.92 -37.49
#